data_efa5e68b389c62716a3f3f03e2aeee77
#
_entry.id   efa5e68b389c62716a3f3f03e2aeee77
#
_cell.length_a   1.000
_cell.length_b   1.000
_cell.length_c   1.000
_cell.angle_alpha   90.00
_cell.angle_beta   90.00
_cell.angle_gamma   90.00
#
_symmetry.space_group_name_H-M   'P 1'
#
loop_
_entity.id
_entity.type
_entity.pdbx_description
1 polymer ?
#
loop_
_entity_poly.entity_id
_entity_poly.type
_entity_poly.pdbx_seq_one_letter_code
_entity_poly.pdbx_strand_id
1 'polypeptide(L)'
;MVLQVRHSERLYVPWWGWPLPVLGAILLAAEIDLGYPGIRAWLPYVIALPVVVALLLSLGKSRVRVTGGDEPELWVGDAHLPLRYVGEVEIFDKDAKRKALGRDGDPAAYVLHRGWVGPAVRIRLTDPADPTPYWLFSTRHPKRVAELLKGA
;
A
#
# COMPACT_ATOMS: atom_id res chain seq x y z
N MET A 1 28.82 -4.42 0.07
CA MET A 1 27.85 -4.46 -1.01
C MET A 1 26.79 -3.38 -0.73
N VAL A 2 26.84 -2.27 -1.44
CA VAL A 2 25.93 -1.13 -1.17
C VAL A 2 24.69 -1.34 -2.05
N LEU A 3 23.58 -1.75 -1.45
CA LEU A 3 22.28 -1.77 -2.12
C LEU A 3 21.92 -0.32 -2.47
N GLN A 4 22.15 0.08 -3.71
CA GLN A 4 21.72 1.38 -4.20
C GLN A 4 20.20 1.38 -4.34
N VAL A 5 19.51 2.05 -3.42
CA VAL A 5 18.07 2.28 -3.55
C VAL A 5 17.84 3.36 -4.60
N ARG A 6 17.31 2.99 -5.78
CA ARG A 6 17.00 3.91 -6.89
C ARG A 6 15.68 4.65 -6.69
N HIS A 7 14.73 4.00 -6.02
CA HIS A 7 13.43 4.57 -5.67
C HIS A 7 12.92 3.95 -4.39
N SER A 8 12.33 4.75 -3.51
CA SER A 8 11.63 4.28 -2.31
C SER A 8 10.51 5.23 -1.96
N GLU A 9 9.29 4.73 -1.93
CA GLU A 9 8.13 5.48 -1.47
C GLU A 9 7.37 4.73 -0.38
N ARG A 10 6.79 5.50 0.55
CA ARG A 10 5.85 5.00 1.55
C ARG A 10 4.43 5.38 1.15
N LEU A 11 3.53 4.43 1.19
CA LEU A 11 2.11 4.61 0.87
C LEU A 11 1.32 5.03 2.12
N TYR A 12 1.78 6.06 2.83
CA TYR A 12 1.12 6.56 4.05
C TYR A 12 -0.28 7.11 3.77
N VAL A 13 -1.14 7.01 4.77
CA VAL A 13 -2.47 7.62 4.73
C VAL A 13 -2.31 9.15 4.75
N PRO A 14 -2.84 9.88 3.75
CA PRO A 14 -2.74 11.34 3.73
C PRO A 14 -3.50 11.96 4.89
N TRP A 15 -3.14 13.18 5.30
CA TRP A 15 -3.72 13.87 6.44
C TRP A 15 -5.25 14.01 6.37
N TRP A 16 -5.82 14.16 5.18
CA TRP A 16 -7.28 14.23 5.00
C TRP A 16 -8.00 12.90 5.27
N GLY A 17 -7.30 11.79 5.30
CA GLY A 17 -7.82 10.46 5.66
C GLY A 17 -7.90 10.22 7.18
N TRP A 18 -7.32 11.10 8.01
CA TRP A 18 -7.28 10.95 9.46
C TRP A 18 -8.55 11.40 10.20
N PRO A 19 -9.23 12.51 9.79
CA PRO A 19 -10.36 13.04 10.55
C PRO A 19 -11.49 12.05 10.75
N LEU A 20 -11.88 11.30 9.73
CA LEU A 20 -12.99 10.34 9.82
C LEU A 20 -12.74 9.20 10.82
N PRO A 21 -11.62 8.45 10.76
CA PRO A 21 -11.34 7.42 11.76
C PRO A 21 -11.17 7.96 13.17
N VAL A 22 -10.55 9.14 13.33
CA VAL A 22 -10.39 9.78 14.63
C VAL A 22 -11.74 10.22 15.20
N LEU A 23 -12.59 10.83 14.40
CA LEU A 23 -13.95 11.20 14.81
C LEU A 23 -14.77 9.95 15.19
N GLY A 24 -14.66 8.88 14.42
CA GLY A 24 -15.30 7.60 14.73
C GLY A 24 -14.85 7.03 16.08
N ALA A 25 -13.56 7.10 16.38
CA ALA A 25 -13.02 6.67 17.67
C ALA A 25 -13.54 7.53 18.84
N ILE A 26 -13.64 8.84 18.64
CA ILE A 26 -14.19 9.77 19.65
C ILE A 26 -15.67 9.47 19.91
N LEU A 27 -16.46 9.28 18.86
CA LEU A 27 -17.89 8.96 18.98
C LEU A 27 -18.10 7.61 19.69
N LEU A 28 -17.33 6.59 19.32
CA LEU A 28 -17.40 5.28 19.99
C LEU A 28 -17.02 5.37 21.47
N ALA A 29 -15.99 6.14 21.80
CA ALA A 29 -15.59 6.38 23.18
C ALA A 29 -16.68 7.13 23.96
N ALA A 30 -17.35 8.10 23.34
CA ALA A 30 -18.45 8.85 23.94
C ALA A 30 -19.69 7.97 24.19
N GLU A 31 -20.02 7.05 23.27
CA GLU A 31 -21.10 6.09 23.49
C GLU A 31 -20.85 5.18 24.70
N ILE A 32 -19.60 4.73 24.86
CA ILE A 32 -19.20 3.91 26.02
C ILE A 32 -19.30 4.72 27.31
N ASP A 33 -18.86 5.97 27.28
CA ASP A 33 -18.94 6.86 28.44
C ASP A 33 -20.38 7.14 28.85
N LEU A 34 -21.26 7.41 27.90
CA LEU A 34 -22.71 7.62 28.16
C LEU A 34 -23.39 6.38 28.74
N GLY A 35 -22.96 5.17 28.29
CA GLY A 35 -23.49 3.92 28.81
C GLY A 35 -23.00 3.53 30.20
N TYR A 36 -21.81 4.00 30.57
CA TYR A 36 -21.17 3.67 31.86
C TYR A 36 -20.54 4.92 32.51
N PRO A 37 -21.34 5.89 32.96
CA PRO A 37 -20.82 7.10 33.55
C PRO A 37 -20.09 6.81 34.87
N GLY A 38 -18.93 7.43 35.06
CA GLY A 38 -18.15 7.25 36.29
C GLY A 38 -16.78 7.93 36.25
N ILE A 39 -16.00 7.71 37.33
CA ILE A 39 -14.64 8.28 37.50
C ILE A 39 -13.69 7.92 36.36
N ARG A 40 -13.98 6.87 35.58
CA ARG A 40 -13.17 6.40 34.46
C ARG A 40 -13.70 6.80 33.05
N ALA A 41 -14.51 7.85 33.00
CA ALA A 41 -15.09 8.39 31.76
C ALA A 41 -14.05 8.67 30.64
N TRP A 42 -12.83 9.03 31.03
CA TRP A 42 -11.72 9.28 30.10
C TRP A 42 -11.08 8.01 29.53
N LEU A 43 -11.27 6.85 30.16
CA LEU A 43 -10.59 5.61 29.81
C LEU A 43 -10.88 5.14 28.37
N PRO A 44 -12.11 5.18 27.84
CA PRO A 44 -12.40 4.81 26.45
C PRO A 44 -11.61 5.64 25.43
N TYR A 45 -11.44 6.94 25.70
CA TYR A 45 -10.69 7.84 24.81
C TYR A 45 -9.19 7.52 24.78
N VAL A 46 -8.61 7.24 25.95
CA VAL A 46 -7.17 6.90 26.06
C VAL A 46 -6.86 5.56 25.40
N ILE A 47 -7.83 4.68 25.26
CA ILE A 47 -7.68 3.41 24.54
C ILE A 47 -7.98 3.59 23.05
N ALA A 48 -9.10 4.18 22.69
CA ALA A 48 -9.58 4.26 21.30
C ALA A 48 -8.67 5.13 20.42
N LEU A 49 -8.19 6.28 20.92
CA LEU A 49 -7.36 7.18 20.14
C LEU A 49 -5.99 6.58 19.77
N PRO A 50 -5.20 6.02 20.71
CA PRO A 50 -3.96 5.34 20.35
C PRO A 50 -4.16 4.14 19.40
N VAL A 51 -5.23 3.39 19.58
CA VAL A 51 -5.56 2.26 18.69
C VAL A 51 -5.79 2.74 17.26
N VAL A 52 -6.61 3.78 17.08
CA VAL A 52 -6.87 4.32 15.73
C VAL A 52 -5.61 4.92 15.11
N VAL A 53 -4.79 5.63 15.87
CA VAL A 53 -3.50 6.15 15.40
C VAL A 53 -2.58 5.01 14.98
N ALA A 54 -2.46 3.97 15.80
CA ALA A 54 -1.64 2.79 15.48
C ALA A 54 -2.12 2.09 14.21
N LEU A 55 -3.44 1.96 14.00
CA LEU A 55 -4.01 1.41 12.78
C LEU A 55 -3.66 2.25 11.55
N LEU A 56 -3.84 3.58 11.62
CA LEU A 56 -3.53 4.48 10.51
C LEU A 56 -2.04 4.45 10.15
N LEU A 57 -1.17 4.41 11.15
CA LEU A 57 0.27 4.27 10.94
C LEU A 57 0.63 2.90 10.34
N SER A 58 -0.05 1.83 10.78
CA SER A 58 0.13 0.48 10.25
C SER A 58 -0.26 0.37 8.78
N LEU A 59 -1.37 0.99 8.39
CA LEU A 59 -1.80 1.06 6.99
C LEU A 59 -0.76 1.76 6.10
N GLY A 60 -0.03 2.73 6.65
CA GLY A 60 1.03 3.46 5.96
C GLY A 60 2.38 2.75 5.88
N LYS A 61 2.55 1.56 6.45
CA LYS A 61 3.83 0.82 6.45
C LYS A 61 4.21 0.28 5.08
N SER A 62 3.25 0.05 4.20
CA SER A 62 3.51 -0.46 2.86
C SER A 62 4.45 0.45 2.07
N ARG A 63 5.47 -0.16 1.50
CA ARG A 63 6.50 0.54 0.72
C ARG A 63 6.62 -0.06 -0.66
N VAL A 64 6.92 0.78 -1.65
CA VAL A 64 7.39 0.38 -2.96
C VAL A 64 8.84 0.83 -3.07
N ARG A 65 9.74 -0.10 -3.36
CA ARG A 65 11.18 0.17 -3.45
C ARG A 65 11.76 -0.53 -4.68
N VAL A 66 12.58 0.17 -5.41
CA VAL A 66 13.38 -0.38 -6.51
C VAL A 66 14.84 -0.24 -6.12
N THR A 67 15.54 -1.35 -6.03
CA THR A 67 16.98 -1.39 -5.77
C THR A 67 17.76 -1.45 -7.07
N GLY A 68 19.02 -1.08 -7.01
CA GLY A 68 19.99 -1.21 -8.10
C GLY A 68 21.20 -2.01 -7.61
N GLY A 69 22.14 -2.26 -8.49
CA GLY A 69 23.36 -3.05 -8.23
C GLY A 69 23.42 -4.27 -9.13
N ASP A 70 24.16 -5.28 -8.72
CA ASP A 70 24.40 -6.50 -9.52
C ASP A 70 23.12 -7.36 -9.66
N GLU A 71 22.28 -7.35 -8.62
CA GLU A 71 20.97 -8.02 -8.62
C GLU A 71 19.89 -7.00 -8.22
N PRO A 72 19.36 -6.22 -9.19
CA PRO A 72 18.33 -5.26 -8.91
C PRO A 72 16.98 -5.95 -8.64
N GLU A 73 16.26 -5.46 -7.64
CA GLU A 73 14.99 -6.02 -7.16
C GLU A 73 13.90 -4.96 -7.04
N LEU A 74 12.67 -5.39 -7.28
CA LEU A 74 11.46 -4.64 -6.94
C LEU A 74 10.88 -5.20 -5.64
N TRP A 75 10.67 -4.33 -4.66
CA TRP A 75 10.00 -4.63 -3.40
C TRP A 75 8.64 -3.94 -3.36
N VAL A 76 7.59 -4.71 -3.12
CA VAL A 76 6.21 -4.22 -3.01
C VAL A 76 5.60 -4.78 -1.74
N GLY A 77 5.54 -3.95 -0.70
CA GLY A 77 5.20 -4.42 0.64
C GLY A 77 6.28 -5.36 1.18
N ASP A 78 5.89 -6.59 1.49
CA ASP A 78 6.78 -7.64 1.99
C ASP A 78 7.26 -8.59 0.88
N ALA A 79 6.71 -8.46 -0.34
CA ALA A 79 7.11 -9.26 -1.49
C ALA A 79 8.24 -8.59 -2.27
N HIS A 80 9.13 -9.40 -2.82
CA HIS A 80 10.24 -8.93 -3.66
C HIS A 80 10.34 -9.77 -4.94
N LEU A 81 10.79 -9.13 -6.01
CA LEU A 81 10.95 -9.73 -7.32
C LEU A 81 12.24 -9.23 -7.96
N PRO A 82 13.16 -10.13 -8.35
CA PRO A 82 14.32 -9.75 -9.17
C PRO A 82 13.86 -9.13 -10.50
N LEU A 83 14.47 -8.01 -10.90
CA LEU A 83 14.02 -7.27 -12.09
C LEU A 83 14.13 -8.07 -13.38
N ARG A 84 15.00 -9.09 -13.43
CA ARG A 84 15.11 -10.02 -14.57
C ARG A 84 13.81 -10.78 -14.88
N TYR A 85 12.89 -10.89 -13.90
CA TYR A 85 11.58 -11.55 -14.06
C TYR A 85 10.44 -10.56 -14.28
N VAL A 86 10.75 -9.29 -14.40
CA VAL A 86 9.78 -8.26 -14.77
C VAL A 86 9.57 -8.29 -16.28
N GLY A 87 8.36 -8.62 -16.69
CA GLY A 87 7.95 -8.61 -18.09
C GLY A 87 7.34 -7.27 -18.50
N GLU A 88 6.16 -7.31 -19.07
CA GLU A 88 5.44 -6.12 -19.51
C GLU A 88 5.04 -5.23 -18.34
N VAL A 89 5.31 -3.93 -18.46
CA VAL A 89 5.00 -2.90 -17.45
C VAL A 89 3.95 -1.94 -17.99
N GLU A 90 2.82 -1.88 -17.33
CA GLU A 90 1.69 -1.02 -17.68
C GLU A 90 1.38 -0.04 -16.56
N ILE A 91 1.06 1.20 -16.92
CA ILE A 91 0.65 2.24 -15.98
C ILE A 91 -0.87 2.35 -16.02
N PHE A 92 -1.49 2.27 -14.85
CA PHE A 92 -2.93 2.41 -14.67
C PHE A 92 -3.24 3.74 -13.98
N ASP A 93 -4.18 4.47 -14.53
CA ASP A 93 -4.83 5.57 -13.84
C ASP A 93 -5.83 5.03 -12.78
N LYS A 94 -6.52 5.94 -12.10
CA LYS A 94 -7.49 5.57 -11.06
C LYS A 94 -8.62 4.69 -11.58
N ASP A 95 -9.13 4.97 -12.79
CA ASP A 95 -10.28 4.27 -13.36
C ASP A 95 -9.88 2.91 -13.92
N ALA A 96 -8.76 2.83 -14.62
CA ALA A 96 -8.18 1.57 -15.09
C ALA A 96 -7.82 0.64 -13.92
N LYS A 97 -7.23 1.19 -12.84
CA LYS A 97 -6.97 0.45 -11.61
C LYS A 97 -8.25 -0.11 -11.00
N ARG A 98 -9.32 0.67 -10.93
CA ARG A 98 -10.61 0.23 -10.39
C ARG A 98 -11.20 -0.94 -11.19
N LYS A 99 -11.10 -0.91 -12.51
CA LYS A 99 -11.52 -2.02 -13.38
C LYS A 99 -10.69 -3.27 -13.16
N ALA A 100 -9.37 -3.11 -13.09
CA ALA A 100 -8.42 -4.21 -12.86
C ALA A 100 -8.55 -4.87 -11.48
N LEU A 101 -9.00 -4.13 -10.46
CA LEU A 101 -9.30 -4.66 -9.13
C LEU A 101 -10.66 -5.34 -9.03
N GLY A 102 -11.58 -5.02 -9.95
CA GLY A 102 -12.93 -5.56 -9.99
C GLY A 102 -13.08 -6.65 -11.04
N ARG A 103 -13.86 -6.33 -12.08
CA ARG A 103 -14.28 -7.28 -13.11
C ARG A 103 -13.14 -7.96 -13.88
N ASP A 104 -12.04 -7.24 -14.09
CA ASP A 104 -10.91 -7.71 -14.90
C ASP A 104 -9.75 -8.24 -14.03
N GLY A 105 -10.00 -8.43 -12.72
CA GLY A 105 -9.01 -8.91 -11.77
C GLY A 105 -8.81 -10.43 -11.81
N ASP A 106 -7.57 -10.87 -11.73
CA ASP A 106 -7.23 -12.28 -11.58
C ASP A 106 -7.02 -12.59 -10.07
N PRO A 107 -7.74 -13.59 -9.52
CA PRO A 107 -7.58 -13.99 -8.12
C PRO A 107 -6.16 -14.48 -7.76
N ALA A 108 -5.41 -14.97 -8.75
CA ALA A 108 -4.04 -15.45 -8.57
C ALA A 108 -3.00 -14.34 -8.60
N ALA A 109 -3.40 -13.10 -8.96
CA ALA A 109 -2.49 -11.96 -9.02
C ALA A 109 -2.09 -11.46 -7.63
N TYR A 110 -0.85 -10.99 -7.48
CA TYR A 110 -0.43 -10.26 -6.29
C TYR A 110 -0.89 -8.82 -6.36
N VAL A 111 -1.69 -8.39 -5.38
CA VAL A 111 -2.29 -7.05 -5.37
C VAL A 111 -1.95 -6.29 -4.08
N LEU A 112 -1.22 -5.18 -4.21
CA LEU A 112 -1.03 -4.20 -3.14
C LEU A 112 -1.82 -2.93 -3.44
N HIS A 113 -3.10 -2.93 -3.07
CA HIS A 113 -3.99 -1.79 -3.28
C HIS A 113 -4.00 -0.84 -2.08
N ARG A 114 -3.93 0.47 -2.37
CA ARG A 114 -4.19 1.54 -1.41
C ARG A 114 -5.18 2.52 -2.02
N GLY A 115 -6.38 2.63 -1.39
CA GLY A 115 -7.50 3.42 -1.91
C GLY A 115 -7.21 4.91 -2.05
N TRP A 116 -6.31 5.43 -1.21
CA TRP A 116 -5.90 6.83 -1.21
C TRP A 116 -4.77 7.16 -2.20
N VAL A 117 -4.24 6.17 -2.91
CA VAL A 117 -3.27 6.34 -4.00
C VAL A 117 -3.98 6.07 -5.32
N GLY A 118 -4.15 7.10 -6.16
CA GLY A 118 -4.92 7.02 -7.40
C GLY A 118 -4.32 6.04 -8.41
N PRO A 119 -3.09 6.28 -8.90
CA PRO A 119 -2.49 5.47 -9.95
C PRO A 119 -1.91 4.15 -9.42
N ALA A 120 -1.62 3.24 -10.36
CA ALA A 120 -0.98 1.95 -10.09
C ALA A 120 -0.08 1.54 -11.25
N VAL A 121 0.76 0.56 -10.99
CA VAL A 121 1.57 -0.12 -11.99
C VAL A 121 1.23 -1.60 -11.96
N ARG A 122 1.00 -2.18 -13.13
CA ARG A 122 0.90 -3.62 -13.33
C ARG A 122 2.17 -4.12 -14.01
N ILE A 123 2.72 -5.20 -13.50
CA ILE A 123 3.84 -5.90 -14.10
C ILE A 123 3.48 -7.36 -14.33
N ARG A 124 3.77 -7.88 -15.50
CA ARG A 124 3.69 -9.33 -15.76
C ARG A 124 4.95 -10.01 -15.26
N LEU A 125 4.77 -11.16 -14.63
CA LEU A 125 5.89 -11.98 -14.22
C LEU A 125 6.31 -12.92 -15.36
N THR A 126 7.64 -13.07 -15.51
CA THR A 126 8.24 -14.01 -16.46
C THR A 126 9.00 -15.13 -15.74
N ASP A 127 8.87 -15.24 -14.43
CA ASP A 127 9.47 -16.31 -13.64
C ASP A 127 8.70 -17.62 -13.88
N PRO A 128 9.34 -18.66 -14.47
CA PRO A 128 8.66 -19.93 -14.70
C PRO A 128 8.35 -20.71 -13.42
N ALA A 129 8.98 -20.37 -12.30
CA ALA A 129 8.75 -21.00 -11.00
C ALA A 129 7.61 -20.35 -10.20
N ASP A 130 7.19 -19.13 -10.55
CA ASP A 130 6.14 -18.40 -9.87
C ASP A 130 4.83 -18.44 -10.70
N PRO A 131 3.76 -19.07 -10.22
CA PRO A 131 2.48 -19.14 -10.93
C PRO A 131 1.71 -17.82 -10.94
N THR A 132 2.19 -16.78 -10.24
CA THR A 132 1.54 -15.47 -10.19
C THR A 132 1.55 -14.79 -11.56
N PRO A 133 0.38 -14.47 -12.16
CA PRO A 133 0.34 -13.94 -13.52
C PRO A 133 0.86 -12.51 -13.63
N TYR A 134 0.57 -11.69 -12.63
CA TYR A 134 1.03 -10.30 -12.58
C TYR A 134 0.99 -9.73 -11.17
N TRP A 135 1.73 -8.66 -10.94
CA TRP A 135 1.63 -7.80 -9.76
C TRP A 135 0.93 -6.49 -10.12
N LEU A 136 -0.03 -6.09 -9.31
CA LEU A 136 -0.70 -4.79 -9.41
C LEU A 136 -0.52 -4.04 -8.09
N PHE A 137 0.19 -2.93 -8.12
CA PHE A 137 0.47 -2.17 -6.91
C PHE A 137 0.26 -0.68 -7.08
N SER A 138 -0.26 -0.04 -6.05
CA SER A 138 -0.45 1.41 -5.99
C SER A 138 0.88 2.11 -5.84
N THR A 139 1.10 3.19 -6.60
CA THR A 139 2.27 4.06 -6.50
C THR A 139 1.90 5.49 -6.85
N ARG A 140 2.51 6.47 -6.16
CA ARG A 140 2.32 7.90 -6.47
C ARG A 140 3.15 8.35 -7.67
N HIS A 141 4.16 7.58 -8.03
CA HIS A 141 5.12 7.91 -9.11
C HIS A 141 5.17 6.80 -10.17
N PRO A 142 4.04 6.47 -10.82
CA PRO A 142 3.96 5.31 -11.73
C PRO A 142 4.92 5.40 -12.90
N LYS A 143 5.11 6.61 -13.47
CA LYS A 143 6.05 6.82 -14.58
C LYS A 143 7.49 6.53 -14.16
N ARG A 144 7.90 7.06 -13.00
CA ARG A 144 9.25 6.85 -12.47
C ARG A 144 9.55 5.38 -12.17
N VAL A 145 8.58 4.70 -11.55
CA VAL A 145 8.70 3.26 -11.27
C VAL A 145 8.77 2.48 -12.58
N ALA A 146 7.89 2.75 -13.55
CA ALA A 146 7.89 2.07 -14.85
C ALA A 146 9.19 2.29 -15.63
N GLU A 147 9.77 3.49 -15.61
CA GLU A 147 11.07 3.78 -16.24
C GLU A 147 12.20 2.95 -15.61
N LEU A 148 12.24 2.86 -14.28
CA LEU A 148 13.25 2.08 -13.58
C LEU A 148 13.12 0.57 -13.83
N LEU A 149 11.88 0.07 -13.99
CA LEU A 149 11.61 -1.34 -14.29
C LEU A 149 11.94 -1.70 -15.74
N LYS A 150 11.80 -0.77 -16.70
CA LYS A 150 12.10 -0.98 -18.11
C LYS A 150 13.59 -0.78 -18.45
N GLY A 151 14.30 -0.07 -17.61
CA GLY A 151 15.72 0.27 -17.82
C GLY A 151 16.71 -0.64 -17.07
N ALA A 152 16.24 -1.74 -16.53
CA ALA A 152 17.05 -2.70 -15.76
C ALA A 152 17.40 -3.95 -16.57
#